data_444d6d5827e41708ae19e3a9fc4360c4
#
_entry.id   444d6d5827e41708ae19e3a9fc4360c4
#
_cell.length_a   1.000
_cell.length_b   1.000
_cell.length_c   1.000
_cell.angle_alpha   90.00
_cell.angle_beta   90.00
_cell.angle_gamma   90.00
#
_symmetry.space_group_name_H-M   'P 1'
#
loop_
_entity.id
_entity.type
_entity.pdbx_description
1 polymer ?
#
loop_
_entity_poly.entity_id
_entity_poly.type
_entity_poly.pdbx_seq_one_letter_code
_entity_poly.pdbx_strand_id
1 'polypeptide(L)'
;MNHEEASGHSLTNRTFGHGLCVLFIGLVAGLPLAFSLLQAVTLWPLPVWNIQIAGSPRGWASAHVGGILNGVMICVSALIASRLAVNGRALNWVCYGMIATGWCNTIFYWAGNLASNRGLSVGDTPFGQGDFWGAVAYLFGGGGMVFTMIAVAILAVAAFEKAKLNQVH
;
A
#
# COMPACT_ATOMS: atom_id res chain seq x y z
N MET A 1 -25.34 17.03 13.25
CA MET A 1 -24.34 16.47 12.32
C MET A 1 -24.83 16.79 10.92
N ASN A 2 -24.13 17.67 10.22
CA ASN A 2 -24.52 18.10 8.87
C ASN A 2 -24.24 16.98 7.86
N HIS A 3 -24.92 17.01 6.72
CA HIS A 3 -24.81 15.96 5.67
C HIS A 3 -23.36 15.77 5.19
N GLU A 4 -22.55 16.84 5.16
CA GLU A 4 -21.12 16.80 4.79
C GLU A 4 -20.25 16.12 5.86
N GLU A 5 -20.52 16.35 7.14
CA GLU A 5 -19.80 15.68 8.24
C GLU A 5 -20.06 14.17 8.24
N ALA A 6 -21.30 13.75 8.03
CA ALA A 6 -21.67 12.34 7.93
C ALA A 6 -20.99 11.65 6.74
N SER A 7 -20.91 12.35 5.60
CA SER A 7 -20.22 11.86 4.39
C SER A 7 -18.71 11.73 4.62
N GLY A 8 -18.07 12.69 5.28
CA GLY A 8 -16.66 12.67 5.61
C GLY A 8 -16.29 11.51 6.55
N HIS A 9 -17.08 11.27 7.59
CA HIS A 9 -16.90 10.12 8.48
C HIS A 9 -17.03 8.79 7.77
N SER A 10 -18.01 8.66 6.87
CA SER A 10 -18.19 7.45 6.05
C SER A 10 -16.97 7.19 5.17
N LEU A 11 -16.44 8.20 4.49
CA LEU A 11 -15.26 8.09 3.63
C LEU A 11 -14.02 7.70 4.43
N THR A 12 -13.81 8.31 5.60
CA THR A 12 -12.70 7.97 6.50
C THR A 12 -12.76 6.52 6.96
N ASN A 13 -13.95 6.03 7.35
CA ASN A 13 -14.15 4.65 7.75
C ASN A 13 -13.90 3.66 6.61
N ARG A 14 -14.31 4.00 5.38
CA ARG A 14 -13.98 3.19 4.18
C ARG A 14 -12.47 3.14 3.95
N THR A 15 -11.77 4.24 4.14
CA THR A 15 -10.31 4.31 4.03
C THR A 15 -9.64 3.40 5.05
N PHE A 16 -10.11 3.40 6.31
CA PHE A 16 -9.67 2.41 7.31
C PHE A 16 -9.89 0.98 6.86
N GLY A 17 -11.07 0.66 6.34
CA GLY A 17 -11.38 -0.68 5.84
C GLY A 17 -10.40 -1.14 4.74
N HIS A 18 -10.11 -0.28 3.76
CA HIS A 18 -9.11 -0.57 2.73
C HIS A 18 -7.70 -0.72 3.32
N GLY A 19 -7.31 0.13 4.29
CA GLY A 19 -6.03 0.01 4.98
C GLY A 19 -5.87 -1.35 5.67
N LEU A 20 -6.91 -1.81 6.38
CA LEU A 20 -6.91 -3.12 7.03
C LEU A 20 -6.88 -4.27 6.01
N CYS A 21 -7.57 -4.15 4.87
CA CYS A 21 -7.48 -5.15 3.80
C CYS A 21 -6.06 -5.25 3.22
N VAL A 22 -5.41 -4.12 2.93
CA VAL A 22 -4.03 -4.08 2.43
C VAL A 22 -3.06 -4.66 3.46
N LEU A 23 -3.23 -4.30 4.74
CA LEU A 23 -2.45 -4.86 5.84
C LEU A 23 -2.62 -6.39 5.92
N PHE A 24 -3.85 -6.88 5.84
CA PHE A 24 -4.14 -8.31 5.85
C PHE A 24 -3.45 -9.04 4.69
N ILE A 25 -3.51 -8.49 3.46
CA ILE A 25 -2.81 -9.08 2.31
C ILE A 25 -1.30 -9.07 2.53
N GLY A 26 -0.75 -8.00 3.14
CA GLY A 26 0.64 -7.95 3.56
C GLY A 26 1.00 -9.06 4.53
N LEU A 27 0.15 -9.33 5.53
CA LEU A 27 0.35 -10.45 6.46
C LEU A 27 0.29 -11.80 5.74
N VAL A 28 -0.67 -11.99 4.83
CA VAL A 28 -0.78 -13.21 4.01
C VAL A 28 0.48 -13.44 3.18
N ALA A 29 1.12 -12.39 2.64
CA ALA A 29 2.38 -12.51 1.91
C ALA A 29 3.55 -13.07 2.76
N GLY A 30 3.42 -13.06 4.08
CA GLY A 30 4.35 -13.73 5.00
C GLY A 30 4.36 -15.26 4.86
N LEU A 31 3.25 -15.87 4.44
CA LEU A 31 3.19 -17.31 4.21
C LEU A 31 4.08 -17.73 3.02
N PRO A 32 3.90 -17.20 1.80
CA PRO A 32 4.81 -17.51 0.71
C PRO A 32 6.26 -17.06 0.97
N LEU A 33 6.49 -16.02 1.80
CA LEU A 33 7.84 -15.71 2.27
C LEU A 33 8.43 -16.88 3.04
N ALA A 34 7.74 -17.38 4.06
CA ALA A 34 8.21 -18.52 4.85
C ALA A 34 8.42 -19.76 3.97
N PHE A 35 7.46 -20.06 3.09
CA PHE A 35 7.55 -21.24 2.22
C PHE A 35 8.67 -21.11 1.17
N SER A 36 8.94 -19.91 0.66
CA SER A 36 10.05 -19.67 -0.26
C SER A 36 11.43 -19.83 0.40
N LEU A 37 11.54 -19.49 1.69
CA LEU A 37 12.75 -19.72 2.47
C LEU A 37 12.95 -21.20 2.80
N LEU A 38 11.87 -21.91 3.13
CA LEU A 38 11.89 -23.35 3.45
C LEU A 38 11.99 -24.24 2.20
N GLN A 39 11.71 -23.69 1.01
CA GLN A 39 11.53 -24.43 -0.24
C GLN A 39 10.48 -25.54 -0.14
N ALA A 40 9.55 -25.38 0.77
CA ALA A 40 8.47 -26.32 1.05
C ALA A 40 7.26 -25.60 1.62
N VAL A 41 6.07 -26.15 1.35
CA VAL A 41 4.85 -25.72 2.01
C VAL A 41 4.65 -26.56 3.27
N THR A 42 4.63 -25.91 4.42
CA THR A 42 4.47 -26.51 5.75
C THR A 42 3.32 -25.87 6.47
N LEU A 43 2.22 -26.58 6.68
CA LEU A 43 1.04 -26.12 7.43
C LEU A 43 0.64 -27.21 8.40
N TRP A 44 1.14 -27.16 9.64
CA TRP A 44 0.79 -28.15 10.67
C TRP A 44 -0.74 -28.14 10.91
N PRO A 45 -1.42 -29.32 11.00
CA PRO A 45 -0.89 -30.69 11.07
C PRO A 45 -0.75 -31.39 9.70
N LEU A 46 -0.77 -30.65 8.59
CA LEU A 46 -0.67 -31.22 7.25
C LEU A 46 0.76 -31.72 6.95
N PRO A 47 0.93 -32.64 5.99
CA PRO A 47 2.25 -33.10 5.57
C PRO A 47 3.04 -31.97 4.93
N VAL A 48 4.36 -32.10 4.93
CA VAL A 48 5.26 -31.18 4.23
C VAL A 48 5.23 -31.49 2.73
N TRP A 49 5.01 -30.43 1.90
CA TRP A 49 5.07 -30.56 0.44
C TRP A 49 6.28 -29.80 -0.08
N ASN A 50 7.20 -30.50 -0.72
CA ASN A 50 8.39 -29.92 -1.37
C ASN A 50 7.98 -29.27 -2.69
N ILE A 51 7.46 -28.07 -2.63
CA ILE A 51 6.98 -27.26 -3.75
C ILE A 51 7.72 -25.94 -3.76
N GLN A 52 8.32 -25.59 -4.90
CA GLN A 52 8.88 -24.26 -5.09
C GLN A 52 7.78 -23.26 -5.44
N ILE A 53 7.69 -22.20 -4.64
CA ILE A 53 6.77 -21.10 -4.87
C ILE A 53 7.38 -20.12 -5.88
N ALA A 54 6.56 -19.67 -6.83
CA ALA A 54 6.97 -18.65 -7.79
C ALA A 54 7.41 -17.35 -7.08
N GLY A 55 8.35 -16.62 -7.67
CA GLY A 55 8.96 -15.44 -7.10
C GLY A 55 10.20 -15.76 -6.25
N SER A 56 10.69 -14.78 -5.56
CA SER A 56 11.91 -14.85 -4.73
C SER A 56 11.64 -14.57 -3.27
N PRO A 57 12.43 -15.10 -2.31
CA PRO A 57 12.31 -14.74 -0.89
C PRO A 57 12.38 -13.22 -0.66
N ARG A 58 13.25 -12.52 -1.40
CA ARG A 58 13.37 -11.05 -1.32
C ARG A 58 12.08 -10.35 -1.80
N GLY A 59 11.49 -10.80 -2.89
CA GLY A 59 10.24 -10.24 -3.41
C GLY A 59 9.07 -10.49 -2.46
N TRP A 60 8.97 -11.68 -1.87
CA TRP A 60 7.98 -11.98 -0.84
C TRP A 60 8.19 -11.18 0.43
N ALA A 61 9.44 -10.95 0.86
CA ALA A 61 9.74 -10.06 1.98
C ALA A 61 9.29 -8.62 1.69
N SER A 62 9.51 -8.13 0.46
CA SER A 62 9.02 -6.81 0.04
C SER A 62 7.50 -6.74 0.03
N ALA A 63 6.79 -7.77 -0.44
CA ALA A 63 5.34 -7.84 -0.43
C ALA A 63 4.77 -7.90 1.00
N HIS A 64 5.40 -8.65 1.89
CA HIS A 64 5.01 -8.77 3.30
C HIS A 64 5.19 -7.44 4.03
N VAL A 65 6.40 -6.92 4.08
CA VAL A 65 6.73 -5.69 4.83
C VAL A 65 6.07 -4.47 4.17
N GLY A 66 6.14 -4.37 2.84
CA GLY A 66 5.53 -3.28 2.09
C GLY A 66 4.01 -3.27 2.22
N GLY A 67 3.35 -4.42 2.19
CA GLY A 67 1.91 -4.54 2.41
C GLY A 67 1.48 -4.09 3.81
N ILE A 68 2.20 -4.53 4.85
CA ILE A 68 1.95 -4.09 6.23
C ILE A 68 2.13 -2.57 6.36
N LEU A 69 3.24 -2.03 5.89
CA LEU A 69 3.53 -0.59 5.98
C LEU A 69 2.50 0.26 5.21
N ASN A 70 2.10 -0.17 4.01
CA ASN A 70 1.06 0.53 3.25
C ASN A 70 -0.29 0.49 3.97
N GLY A 71 -0.68 -0.66 4.52
CA GLY A 71 -1.91 -0.78 5.28
C GLY A 71 -1.94 0.14 6.50
N VAL A 72 -0.85 0.18 7.28
CA VAL A 72 -0.68 1.10 8.41
C VAL A 72 -0.70 2.56 7.93
N MET A 73 0.00 2.89 6.86
CA MET A 73 0.05 4.24 6.31
C MET A 73 -1.35 4.74 5.91
N ILE A 74 -2.18 3.91 5.28
CA ILE A 74 -3.55 4.26 4.92
C ILE A 74 -4.37 4.56 6.19
N CYS A 75 -4.31 3.67 7.19
CA CYS A 75 -5.03 3.85 8.44
C CYS A 75 -4.59 5.12 9.18
N VAL A 76 -3.28 5.34 9.30
CA VAL A 76 -2.71 6.53 9.95
C VAL A 76 -3.09 7.81 9.21
N SER A 77 -3.05 7.81 7.87
CA SER A 77 -3.45 8.97 7.06
C SER A 77 -4.93 9.32 7.24
N ALA A 78 -5.81 8.33 7.31
CA ALA A 78 -7.22 8.53 7.60
C ALA A 78 -7.43 9.12 9.02
N LEU A 79 -6.68 8.63 10.01
CA LEU A 79 -6.70 9.15 11.37
C LEU A 79 -6.22 10.60 11.43
N ILE A 80 -5.11 10.92 10.78
CA ILE A 80 -4.56 12.29 10.71
C ILE A 80 -5.56 13.23 10.03
N ALA A 81 -6.15 12.82 8.89
CA ALA A 81 -7.16 13.61 8.19
C ALA A 81 -8.35 13.96 9.11
N SER A 82 -8.84 12.97 9.85
CA SER A 82 -9.90 13.18 10.86
C SER A 82 -9.45 14.11 11.98
N ARG A 83 -8.25 13.91 12.55
CA ARG A 83 -7.69 14.73 13.64
C ARG A 83 -7.46 16.18 13.22
N LEU A 84 -7.09 16.42 11.98
CA LEU A 84 -6.88 17.75 11.43
C LEU A 84 -8.18 18.41 10.95
N ALA A 85 -9.31 17.68 10.97
CA ALA A 85 -10.59 18.10 10.42
C ALA A 85 -10.50 18.48 8.92
N VAL A 86 -9.69 17.72 8.16
CA VAL A 86 -9.62 17.89 6.70
C VAL A 86 -10.97 17.53 6.09
N ASN A 87 -11.47 18.37 5.19
CA ASN A 87 -12.82 18.23 4.62
C ASN A 87 -12.85 18.47 3.10
N GLY A 88 -14.02 18.30 2.50
CA GLY A 88 -14.27 18.61 1.10
C GLY A 88 -13.32 17.89 0.13
N ARG A 89 -12.83 18.63 -0.86
CA ARG A 89 -11.95 18.07 -1.91
C ARG A 89 -10.62 17.54 -1.35
N ALA A 90 -10.06 18.19 -0.33
CA ALA A 90 -8.82 17.77 0.29
C ALA A 90 -8.97 16.39 0.94
N LEU A 91 -10.04 16.15 1.68
CA LEU A 91 -10.35 14.84 2.26
C LEU A 91 -10.50 13.76 1.18
N ASN A 92 -11.20 14.07 0.08
CA ASN A 92 -11.36 13.14 -1.03
C ASN A 92 -10.01 12.73 -1.63
N TRP A 93 -9.12 13.69 -1.89
CA TRP A 93 -7.78 13.42 -2.41
C TRP A 93 -6.94 12.56 -1.45
N VAL A 94 -6.99 12.85 -0.14
CA VAL A 94 -6.29 12.06 0.87
C VAL A 94 -6.84 10.63 0.90
N CYS A 95 -8.14 10.46 1.05
CA CYS A 95 -8.75 9.15 1.23
C CYS A 95 -8.63 8.28 -0.02
N TYR A 96 -9.08 8.77 -1.19
CA TYR A 96 -9.00 8.01 -2.44
C TYR A 96 -7.55 7.84 -2.90
N GLY A 97 -6.70 8.85 -2.71
CA GLY A 97 -5.27 8.76 -3.02
C GLY A 97 -4.60 7.67 -2.19
N MET A 98 -4.85 7.60 -0.89
CA MET A 98 -4.28 6.56 -0.03
C MET A 98 -4.84 5.17 -0.33
N ILE A 99 -6.14 5.04 -0.64
CA ILE A 99 -6.71 3.77 -1.10
C ILE A 99 -6.03 3.32 -2.40
N ALA A 100 -5.93 4.21 -3.38
CA ALA A 100 -5.25 3.92 -4.65
C ALA A 100 -3.79 3.51 -4.43
N THR A 101 -3.05 4.25 -3.59
CA THR A 101 -1.67 3.93 -3.19
C THR A 101 -1.54 2.50 -2.68
N GLY A 102 -2.39 2.10 -1.73
CA GLY A 102 -2.29 0.78 -1.12
C GLY A 102 -2.52 -0.34 -2.11
N TRP A 103 -3.52 -0.23 -2.97
CA TRP A 103 -3.80 -1.24 -3.99
C TRP A 103 -2.76 -1.24 -5.11
N CYS A 104 -2.33 -0.07 -5.58
CA CYS A 104 -1.26 0.04 -6.56
C CYS A 104 0.05 -0.58 -6.05
N ASN A 105 0.45 -0.29 -4.81
CA ASN A 105 1.65 -0.85 -4.22
C ASN A 105 1.51 -2.36 -3.95
N THR A 106 0.32 -2.85 -3.59
CA THR A 106 0.08 -4.29 -3.48
C THR A 106 0.33 -4.97 -4.82
N ILE A 107 -0.25 -4.46 -5.90
CA ILE A 107 -0.02 -4.98 -7.26
C ILE A 107 1.46 -4.89 -7.63
N PHE A 108 2.12 -3.75 -7.35
CA PHE A 108 3.54 -3.55 -7.61
C PHE A 108 4.41 -4.62 -6.95
N TYR A 109 4.23 -4.88 -5.66
CA TYR A 109 5.05 -5.86 -4.95
C TYR A 109 4.82 -7.30 -5.46
N TRP A 110 3.56 -7.68 -5.71
CA TRP A 110 3.23 -9.03 -6.16
C TRP A 110 3.68 -9.27 -7.60
N ALA A 111 3.38 -8.34 -8.52
CA ALA A 111 3.82 -8.44 -9.91
C ALA A 111 5.35 -8.29 -10.03
N GLY A 112 5.96 -7.35 -9.31
CA GLY A 112 7.40 -7.13 -9.30
C GLY A 112 8.20 -8.32 -8.78
N ASN A 113 7.61 -9.14 -7.89
CA ASN A 113 8.22 -10.38 -7.45
C ASN A 113 8.25 -11.47 -8.54
N LEU A 114 7.34 -11.40 -9.50
CA LEU A 114 7.29 -12.31 -10.66
C LEU A 114 8.08 -11.78 -11.87
N ALA A 115 8.42 -10.49 -11.86
CA ALA A 115 9.08 -9.80 -12.95
C ALA A 115 10.59 -10.08 -13.00
N SER A 116 11.11 -10.40 -14.19
CA SER A 116 12.54 -10.62 -14.41
C SER A 116 13.36 -9.36 -14.15
N ASN A 117 12.81 -8.16 -14.44
CA ASN A 117 13.44 -6.85 -14.26
C ASN A 117 13.08 -6.18 -12.93
N ARG A 118 12.45 -6.89 -11.99
CA ARG A 118 11.99 -6.42 -10.67
C ARG A 118 10.92 -5.31 -10.72
N GLY A 119 10.23 -5.17 -11.83
CA GLY A 119 9.16 -4.18 -11.99
C GLY A 119 9.63 -2.72 -11.99
N LEU A 120 10.89 -2.45 -12.29
CA LEU A 120 11.49 -1.12 -12.26
C LEU A 120 11.41 -0.37 -13.59
N SER A 121 10.97 -1.05 -14.65
CA SER A 121 10.81 -0.49 -16.00
C SER A 121 9.83 -1.36 -16.80
N VAL A 122 9.28 -0.78 -17.86
CA VAL A 122 8.56 -1.56 -18.89
C VAL A 122 9.53 -2.37 -19.76
N GLY A 123 10.74 -1.86 -19.96
CA GLY A 123 11.80 -2.49 -20.77
C GLY A 123 12.88 -3.17 -19.91
N ASP A 124 13.99 -3.46 -20.54
CA ASP A 124 15.16 -4.08 -19.92
C ASP A 124 15.78 -3.21 -18.84
N THR A 125 16.32 -3.85 -17.81
CA THR A 125 17.07 -3.22 -16.73
C THR A 125 18.36 -4.01 -16.45
N PRO A 126 19.30 -3.46 -15.67
CA PRO A 126 20.45 -4.24 -15.20
C PRO A 126 20.08 -5.50 -14.38
N PHE A 127 18.82 -5.64 -13.99
CA PHE A 127 18.33 -6.80 -13.21
C PHE A 127 17.70 -7.89 -14.06
N GLY A 128 17.35 -7.59 -15.32
CA GLY A 128 16.74 -8.54 -16.24
C GLY A 128 15.97 -7.89 -17.37
N GLN A 129 15.49 -8.73 -18.27
CA GLN A 129 14.70 -8.32 -19.43
C GLN A 129 13.31 -7.84 -19.01
N GLY A 130 12.75 -6.92 -19.80
CA GLY A 130 11.38 -6.46 -19.64
C GLY A 130 10.39 -7.59 -19.95
N ASP A 131 9.38 -7.73 -19.11
CA ASP A 131 8.29 -8.69 -19.27
C ASP A 131 6.95 -8.10 -18.88
N PHE A 132 5.87 -8.85 -19.07
CA PHE A 132 4.51 -8.43 -18.73
C PHE A 132 4.39 -8.05 -17.26
N TRP A 133 4.95 -8.84 -16.35
CA TRP A 133 4.87 -8.57 -14.91
C TRP A 133 5.64 -7.32 -14.52
N GLY A 134 6.79 -7.09 -15.18
CA GLY A 134 7.58 -5.86 -15.02
C GLY A 134 6.82 -4.62 -15.45
N ALA A 135 6.12 -4.67 -16.58
CA ALA A 135 5.30 -3.56 -17.07
C ALA A 135 4.12 -3.26 -16.11
N VAL A 136 3.41 -4.29 -15.65
CA VAL A 136 2.32 -4.16 -14.67
C VAL A 136 2.85 -3.53 -13.38
N ALA A 137 3.94 -4.08 -12.81
CA ALA A 137 4.51 -3.55 -11.58
C ALA A 137 4.93 -2.07 -11.74
N TYR A 138 5.63 -1.73 -12.81
CA TYR A 138 6.10 -0.37 -13.06
C TYR A 138 4.96 0.64 -13.13
N LEU A 139 3.90 0.34 -13.88
CA LEU A 139 2.76 1.24 -14.05
C LEU A 139 2.02 1.48 -12.72
N PHE A 140 1.73 0.41 -11.98
CA PHE A 140 1.05 0.54 -10.70
C PHE A 140 1.94 1.17 -9.62
N GLY A 141 3.23 0.82 -9.57
CA GLY A 141 4.17 1.41 -8.63
C GLY A 141 4.33 2.93 -8.84
N GLY A 142 4.47 3.36 -10.09
CA GLY A 142 4.54 4.78 -10.45
C GLY A 142 3.26 5.54 -10.09
N GLY A 143 2.10 4.98 -10.41
CA GLY A 143 0.79 5.55 -10.03
C GLY A 143 0.62 5.67 -8.53
N GLY A 144 0.92 4.60 -7.78
CA GLY A 144 0.85 4.58 -6.32
C GLY A 144 1.74 5.64 -5.68
N MET A 145 2.96 5.83 -6.17
CA MET A 145 3.88 6.85 -5.68
C MET A 145 3.31 8.28 -5.84
N VAL A 146 2.74 8.61 -6.99
CA VAL A 146 2.15 9.93 -7.24
C VAL A 146 1.00 10.21 -6.28
N PHE A 147 0.08 9.26 -6.12
CA PHE A 147 -1.04 9.41 -5.19
C PHE A 147 -0.59 9.57 -3.74
N THR A 148 0.42 8.81 -3.31
CA THR A 148 1.01 8.95 -1.98
C THR A 148 1.57 10.34 -1.74
N MET A 149 2.38 10.85 -2.67
CA MET A 149 3.00 12.17 -2.55
C MET A 149 1.97 13.28 -2.44
N ILE A 150 0.91 13.25 -3.26
CA ILE A 150 -0.18 14.22 -3.20
C ILE A 150 -0.90 14.17 -1.84
N ALA A 151 -1.30 12.97 -1.40
CA ALA A 151 -2.04 12.82 -0.17
C ALA A 151 -1.23 13.24 1.06
N VAL A 152 0.05 12.88 1.13
CA VAL A 152 0.95 13.27 2.22
C VAL A 152 1.20 14.78 2.22
N ALA A 153 1.38 15.40 1.04
CA ALA A 153 1.55 16.85 0.93
C ALA A 153 0.32 17.61 1.45
N ILE A 154 -0.90 17.16 1.10
CA ILE A 154 -2.15 17.75 1.62
C ILE A 154 -2.20 17.66 3.14
N LEU A 155 -1.89 16.50 3.73
CA LEU A 155 -1.88 16.33 5.18
C LEU A 155 -0.83 17.20 5.87
N ALA A 156 0.36 17.33 5.28
CA ALA A 156 1.42 18.20 5.82
C ALA A 156 0.99 19.67 5.81
N VAL A 157 0.41 20.16 4.72
CA VAL A 157 -0.11 21.54 4.64
C VAL A 157 -1.20 21.76 5.71
N ALA A 158 -2.18 20.87 5.80
CA ALA A 158 -3.25 20.97 6.78
C ALA A 158 -2.72 20.98 8.24
N ALA A 159 -1.68 20.20 8.53
CA ALA A 159 -1.05 20.18 9.84
C ALA A 159 -0.37 21.51 10.18
N PHE A 160 0.37 22.10 9.24
CA PHE A 160 1.00 23.42 9.45
C PHE A 160 -0.01 24.56 9.57
N GLU A 161 -1.08 24.54 8.79
CA GLU A 161 -2.15 25.52 8.90
C GLU A 161 -2.81 25.46 10.29
N LYS A 162 -3.15 24.27 10.76
CA LYS A 162 -3.73 24.09 12.09
C LYS A 162 -2.79 24.54 13.22
N ALA A 163 -1.48 24.30 13.07
CA ALA A 163 -0.49 24.75 14.05
C ALA A 163 -0.44 26.29 14.16
N LYS A 164 -0.54 27.02 13.04
CA LYS A 164 -0.58 28.49 13.03
C LYS A 164 -1.82 29.03 13.73
N LEU A 165 -3.00 28.44 13.49
CA LEU A 165 -4.24 28.85 14.13
C LEU A 165 -4.19 28.72 15.65
N ASN A 166 -3.56 27.68 16.18
CA ASN A 166 -3.41 27.44 17.61
C ASN A 166 -2.41 28.40 18.31
N GLN A 167 -1.58 29.14 17.57
CA GLN A 167 -0.65 30.13 18.12
C GLN A 167 -1.27 31.54 18.27
N VAL A 168 -2.43 31.75 17.66
CA VAL A 168 -3.12 33.06 17.64
C VAL A 168 -4.17 33.17 18.78
N HIS A 169 -4.43 32.07 19.45
CA HIS A 169 -5.33 31.96 20.62
C HIS A 169 -4.56 31.59 21.86
#